data_f64386a2e8286aa69db35c861bc1047a
#
_entry.id   f64386a2e8286aa69db35c861bc1047a
#
_cell.length_a   1.000
_cell.length_b   1.000
_cell.length_c   1.000
_cell.angle_alpha   90.00
_cell.angle_beta   90.00
_cell.angle_gamma   90.00
#
_symmetry.space_group_name_H-M   'P 1'
#
loop_
_entity.id
_entity.type
_entity.pdbx_description
1 polymer ?
#
loop_
_entity_poly.entity_id
_entity_poly.type
_entity_poly.pdbx_seq_one_letter_code
_entity_poly.pdbx_strand_id
1 'polypeptide(L)'
;MNLVNEETYYFGQRELAWFAASMKKDYIEAGSWDDKAKAVPYSVYREFALSEAPLGKMLGSTDDGYPTWIDIPPRPKKELIADAENEKRVLMQGATDVIIPLQDAVDLEMATEDEITQLRNWKLYRLNVYRTDTSNAPDIDWPKKPE
;
A
#
# COMPACT_ATOMS: atom_id res chain seq x y z
N MET A 1 3.28 31.37 34.85
CA MET A 1 2.11 30.61 34.37
C MET A 1 2.06 30.76 32.87
N ASN A 2 2.52 29.73 32.13
CA ASN A 2 2.40 29.75 30.70
C ASN A 2 0.95 29.45 30.34
N LEU A 3 0.21 30.51 30.02
CA LEU A 3 -1.03 30.37 29.27
C LEU A 3 -0.62 29.88 27.89
N VAL A 4 -0.56 28.58 27.71
CA VAL A 4 -0.62 28.00 26.39
C VAL A 4 -1.98 28.42 25.86
N ASN A 5 -1.97 29.39 24.97
CA ASN A 5 -3.18 29.81 24.26
C ASN A 5 -3.55 28.60 23.39
N GLU A 6 -4.36 27.70 23.95
CA GLU A 6 -4.79 26.50 23.23
C GLU A 6 -5.67 26.98 22.09
N GLU A 7 -5.05 27.08 20.92
CA GLU A 7 -5.76 27.43 19.71
C GLU A 7 -6.86 26.42 19.45
N THR A 8 -8.05 26.90 19.12
CA THR A 8 -9.14 26.04 18.64
C THR A 8 -8.92 25.67 17.19
N TYR A 9 -9.11 24.41 16.87
CA TYR A 9 -9.07 23.91 15.50
C TYR A 9 -10.46 23.54 15.04
N TYR A 10 -10.65 23.50 13.73
CA TYR A 10 -11.84 22.97 13.10
C TYR A 10 -11.47 21.74 12.29
N PHE A 11 -12.32 20.73 12.35
CA PHE A 11 -12.19 19.50 11.56
C PHE A 11 -13.26 19.45 10.48
N GLY A 12 -12.85 19.39 9.23
CA GLY A 12 -13.73 19.26 8.06
C GLY A 12 -13.88 17.81 7.64
N GLN A 13 -15.07 17.28 7.81
CA GLN A 13 -15.39 15.86 7.52
C GLN A 13 -15.18 15.49 6.06
N ARG A 14 -15.51 16.39 5.13
CA ARG A 14 -15.51 16.09 3.68
C ARG A 14 -14.14 15.68 3.15
N GLU A 15 -13.08 16.38 3.59
CA GLU A 15 -11.72 16.15 3.13
C GLU A 15 -10.79 15.68 4.25
N LEU A 16 -11.33 15.40 5.43
CA LEU A 16 -10.59 15.09 6.65
C LEU A 16 -9.50 16.15 6.94
N ALA A 17 -9.85 17.41 6.71
CA ALA A 17 -8.93 18.54 6.77
C ALA A 17 -9.02 19.26 8.12
N TRP A 18 -7.91 19.89 8.51
CA TRP A 18 -7.77 20.66 9.74
C TRP A 18 -7.59 22.13 9.42
N PHE A 19 -8.29 22.98 10.16
CA PHE A 19 -8.24 24.41 9.98
C PHE A 19 -7.96 25.07 11.35
N ALA A 20 -6.94 25.92 11.42
CA ALA A 20 -6.67 26.72 12.59
C ALA A 20 -7.70 27.84 12.71
N ALA A 21 -8.31 28.01 13.88
CA ALA A 21 -9.33 29.04 14.08
C ALA A 21 -8.79 30.46 13.81
N SER A 22 -7.54 30.71 14.14
CA SER A 22 -6.87 31.99 13.88
C SER A 22 -6.73 32.35 12.39
N MET A 23 -6.78 31.33 11.51
CA MET A 23 -6.63 31.50 10.06
C MET A 23 -7.95 31.33 9.29
N LYS A 24 -9.07 31.27 9.98
CA LYS A 24 -10.38 31.02 9.35
C LYS A 24 -10.67 31.98 8.19
N LYS A 25 -10.35 33.26 8.37
CA LYS A 25 -10.56 34.28 7.33
C LYS A 25 -9.76 33.97 6.07
N ASP A 26 -8.51 33.54 6.22
CA ASP A 26 -7.64 33.21 5.09
C ASP A 26 -8.15 32.00 4.32
N TYR A 27 -8.68 30.98 5.01
CA TYR A 27 -9.32 29.82 4.37
C TYR A 27 -10.59 30.20 3.60
N ILE A 28 -11.39 31.12 4.13
CA ILE A 28 -12.59 31.62 3.45
C ILE A 28 -12.19 32.39 2.19
N GLU A 29 -11.22 33.29 2.27
CA GLU A 29 -10.72 34.06 1.14
C GLU A 29 -10.09 33.16 0.07
N ALA A 30 -9.42 32.08 0.46
CA ALA A 30 -8.86 31.10 -0.45
C ALA A 30 -9.89 30.10 -1.01
N GLY A 31 -11.14 30.13 -0.54
CA GLY A 31 -12.19 29.19 -0.99
C GLY A 31 -12.02 27.77 -0.48
N SER A 32 -11.17 27.54 0.51
CA SER A 32 -10.86 26.21 1.08
C SER A 32 -11.61 25.92 2.39
N TRP A 33 -12.36 26.90 2.91
CA TRP A 33 -13.11 26.72 4.16
C TRP A 33 -14.25 25.70 4.00
N ASP A 34 -14.40 24.80 4.97
CA ASP A 34 -15.54 23.89 5.05
C ASP A 34 -16.58 24.46 6.04
N ASP A 35 -17.74 24.89 5.54
CA ASP A 35 -18.82 25.46 6.35
C ASP A 35 -19.40 24.46 7.37
N LYS A 36 -19.17 23.17 7.18
CA LYS A 36 -19.60 22.10 8.09
C LYS A 36 -18.52 21.68 9.05
N ALA A 37 -17.35 22.31 9.02
CA ALA A 37 -16.25 21.99 9.92
C ALA A 37 -16.67 22.17 11.39
N LYS A 38 -16.22 21.22 12.23
CA LYS A 38 -16.53 21.18 13.65
C LYS A 38 -15.38 21.74 14.48
N ALA A 39 -15.69 22.66 15.38
CA ALA A 39 -14.72 23.16 16.34
C ALA A 39 -14.31 22.04 17.31
N VAL A 40 -13.02 21.87 17.51
CA VAL A 40 -12.45 20.89 18.43
C VAL A 40 -11.36 21.54 19.29
N PRO A 41 -11.18 21.11 20.55
CA PRO A 41 -10.09 21.60 21.39
C PRO A 41 -8.73 21.12 20.85
N TYR A 42 -7.67 21.82 21.25
CA TYR A 42 -6.30 21.45 20.85
C TYR A 42 -5.92 20.02 21.20
N SER A 43 -6.43 19.47 22.31
CA SER A 43 -6.19 18.07 22.69
C SER A 43 -6.65 17.07 21.64
N VAL A 44 -7.78 17.34 21.01
CA VAL A 44 -8.32 16.50 19.91
C VAL A 44 -7.49 16.66 18.64
N TYR A 45 -7.14 17.90 18.28
CA TYR A 45 -6.23 18.15 17.16
C TYR A 45 -4.90 17.42 17.35
N ARG A 46 -4.32 17.51 18.54
CA ARG A 46 -3.06 16.82 18.86
C ARG A 46 -3.18 15.30 18.73
N GLU A 47 -4.28 14.72 19.18
CA GLU A 47 -4.52 13.28 19.10
C GLU A 47 -4.64 12.78 17.66
N PHE A 48 -5.42 13.48 16.83
CA PHE A 48 -5.78 12.99 15.48
C PHE A 48 -4.94 13.57 14.34
N ALA A 49 -4.33 14.74 14.53
CA ALA A 49 -3.52 15.39 13.49
C ALA A 49 -2.02 15.26 13.72
N LEU A 50 -1.56 15.25 14.97
CA LEU A 50 -0.14 15.27 15.30
C LEU A 50 0.38 13.94 15.85
N SER A 51 -0.49 12.99 16.14
CA SER A 51 -0.10 11.65 16.62
C SER A 51 -0.24 10.63 15.51
N GLU A 52 0.56 9.58 15.59
CA GLU A 52 0.42 8.45 14.66
C GLU A 52 -0.89 7.69 14.92
N ALA A 53 -1.52 7.23 13.86
CA ALA A 53 -2.70 6.39 13.97
C ALA A 53 -2.36 5.06 14.66
N PRO A 54 -3.24 4.54 15.51
CA PRO A 54 -3.09 3.18 16.04
C PRO A 54 -2.96 2.16 14.90
N LEU A 55 -2.28 1.04 15.18
CA LEU A 55 -2.09 -0.03 14.19
C LEU A 55 -3.43 -0.50 13.61
N GLY A 56 -3.52 -0.54 12.30
CA GLY A 56 -4.73 -0.95 11.59
C GLY A 56 -5.83 0.12 11.51
N LYS A 57 -5.54 1.34 11.95
CA LYS A 57 -6.48 2.47 11.96
C LYS A 57 -6.02 3.59 11.04
N MET A 58 -6.96 4.40 10.61
CA MET A 58 -6.74 5.64 9.87
C MET A 58 -7.68 6.72 10.37
N LEU A 59 -7.35 7.98 10.07
CA LEU A 59 -8.24 9.09 10.38
C LEU A 59 -9.53 8.95 9.58
N GLY A 60 -10.64 9.11 10.27
CA GLY A 60 -11.97 9.16 9.70
C GLY A 60 -12.84 10.17 10.42
N SER A 61 -14.12 10.08 10.22
CA SER A 61 -15.10 10.96 10.82
C SER A 61 -16.26 10.17 11.41
N THR A 62 -16.78 10.65 12.53
CA THR A 62 -18.08 10.21 13.05
C THR A 62 -19.21 10.73 12.16
N ASP A 63 -20.41 10.18 12.30
CA ASP A 63 -21.60 10.67 11.59
C ASP A 63 -21.90 12.15 11.89
N ASP A 64 -21.53 12.60 13.09
CA ASP A 64 -21.69 14.00 13.51
C ASP A 64 -20.59 14.94 12.97
N GLY A 65 -19.59 14.42 12.29
CA GLY A 65 -18.52 15.23 11.68
C GLY A 65 -17.31 15.49 12.56
N TYR A 66 -17.10 14.72 13.63
CA TYR A 66 -15.92 14.79 14.49
C TYR A 66 -14.85 13.79 14.07
N PRO A 67 -13.55 14.06 14.33
CA PRO A 67 -12.49 13.12 14.01
C PRO A 67 -12.59 11.87 14.88
N THR A 68 -12.24 10.73 14.28
CA THR A 68 -12.15 9.43 14.96
C THR A 68 -11.18 8.52 14.23
N TRP A 69 -10.72 7.49 14.91
CA TRP A 69 -9.96 6.42 14.28
C TRP A 69 -10.92 5.36 13.73
N ILE A 70 -10.85 5.11 12.44
CA ILE A 70 -11.62 4.06 11.77
C ILE A 70 -10.70 2.93 11.34
N ASP A 71 -11.25 1.73 11.14
CA ASP A 71 -10.50 0.62 10.56
C ASP A 71 -10.07 0.94 9.14
N ILE A 72 -8.83 0.59 8.79
CA ILE A 72 -8.39 0.70 7.40
C ILE A 72 -9.24 -0.26 6.57
N PRO A 73 -9.96 0.23 5.54
CA PRO A 73 -10.76 -0.64 4.69
C PRO A 73 -9.89 -1.72 4.04
N PRO A 74 -10.37 -2.96 3.90
CA PRO A 74 -9.65 -3.96 3.15
C PRO A 74 -9.46 -3.51 1.70
N ARG A 75 -8.29 -3.79 1.13
CA ARG A 75 -8.00 -3.45 -0.26
C ARG A 75 -8.96 -4.19 -1.19
N PRO A 76 -9.46 -3.53 -2.26
CA PRO A 76 -10.32 -4.18 -3.23
C PRO A 76 -9.66 -5.43 -3.84
N LYS A 77 -10.44 -6.47 -4.06
CA LYS A 77 -9.98 -7.73 -4.67
C LYS A 77 -9.23 -7.50 -5.98
N LYS A 78 -9.70 -6.58 -6.80
CA LYS A 78 -9.07 -6.20 -8.08
C LYS A 78 -7.62 -5.72 -7.89
N GLU A 79 -7.35 -4.93 -6.86
CA GLU A 79 -5.99 -4.44 -6.57
C GLU A 79 -5.08 -5.57 -6.09
N LEU A 80 -5.60 -6.46 -5.25
CA LEU A 80 -4.85 -7.62 -4.77
C LEU A 80 -4.47 -8.56 -5.93
N ILE A 81 -5.39 -8.76 -6.87
CA ILE A 81 -5.12 -9.54 -8.09
C ILE A 81 -4.06 -8.84 -8.96
N ALA A 82 -4.15 -7.52 -9.13
CA ALA A 82 -3.17 -6.76 -9.90
C ALA A 82 -1.76 -6.85 -9.29
N ASP A 83 -1.64 -6.79 -7.96
CA ASP A 83 -0.37 -6.99 -7.26
C ASP A 83 0.17 -8.40 -7.48
N ALA A 84 -0.68 -9.42 -7.41
CA ALA A 84 -0.31 -10.82 -7.64
C ALA A 84 0.13 -11.06 -9.10
N GLU A 85 -0.55 -10.46 -10.07
CA GLU A 85 -0.14 -10.51 -11.48
C GLU A 85 1.22 -9.84 -11.71
N ASN A 86 1.47 -8.71 -11.03
CA ASN A 86 2.77 -8.06 -11.08
C ASN A 86 3.88 -8.92 -10.46
N GLU A 87 3.62 -9.54 -9.31
CA GLU A 87 4.55 -10.47 -8.66
C GLU A 87 4.87 -11.66 -9.57
N LYS A 88 3.85 -12.25 -10.18
CA LYS A 88 3.98 -13.33 -11.16
C LYS A 88 4.94 -12.94 -12.30
N ARG A 89 4.77 -11.75 -12.85
CA ARG A 89 5.64 -11.23 -13.92
C ARG A 89 7.08 -11.08 -13.45
N VAL A 90 7.30 -10.57 -12.23
CA VAL A 90 8.64 -10.42 -11.64
C VAL A 90 9.30 -11.80 -11.43
N LEU A 91 8.56 -12.77 -10.91
CA LEU A 91 9.07 -14.14 -10.72
C LEU A 91 9.42 -14.80 -12.05
N MET A 92 8.59 -14.63 -13.07
CA MET A 92 8.87 -15.16 -14.41
C MET A 92 10.09 -14.49 -15.04
N GLN A 93 10.25 -13.18 -14.88
CA GLN A 93 11.43 -12.47 -15.38
C GLN A 93 12.70 -12.93 -14.68
N GLY A 94 12.66 -13.09 -13.36
CA GLY A 94 13.79 -13.62 -12.58
C GLY A 94 14.21 -15.01 -13.04
N ALA A 95 13.25 -15.89 -13.32
CA ALA A 95 13.51 -17.21 -13.88
C ALA A 95 14.12 -17.12 -15.29
N THR A 96 13.62 -16.25 -16.13
CA THR A 96 14.13 -16.02 -17.49
C THR A 96 15.58 -15.56 -17.46
N ASP A 97 15.94 -14.67 -16.55
CA ASP A 97 17.30 -14.14 -16.40
C ASP A 97 18.30 -15.26 -16.04
N VAL A 98 17.89 -16.25 -15.27
CA VAL A 98 18.70 -17.44 -14.96
C VAL A 98 18.75 -18.42 -16.13
N ILE A 99 17.64 -18.60 -16.83
CA ILE A 99 17.50 -19.57 -17.93
C ILE A 99 18.36 -19.16 -19.14
N ILE A 100 18.44 -17.89 -19.48
CA ILE A 100 19.13 -17.41 -20.70
C ILE A 100 20.57 -17.91 -20.79
N PRO A 101 21.47 -17.67 -19.81
CA PRO A 101 22.84 -18.13 -19.90
C PRO A 101 22.95 -19.67 -19.87
N LEU A 102 22.06 -20.36 -19.16
CA LEU A 102 22.03 -21.81 -19.14
C LEU A 102 21.61 -22.40 -20.51
N GLN A 103 20.64 -21.75 -21.14
CA GLN A 103 20.21 -22.14 -22.52
C GLN A 103 21.31 -21.88 -23.52
N ASP A 104 22.04 -20.77 -23.41
CA ASP A 104 23.18 -20.45 -24.27
C ASP A 104 24.28 -21.54 -24.16
N ALA A 105 24.56 -21.99 -22.92
CA ALA A 105 25.51 -23.05 -22.69
C ALA A 105 25.10 -24.38 -23.38
N VAL A 106 23.82 -24.72 -23.32
CA VAL A 106 23.26 -25.93 -24.00
C VAL A 106 23.32 -25.76 -25.51
N ASP A 107 22.92 -24.61 -26.04
CA ASP A 107 22.88 -24.33 -27.49
C ASP A 107 24.29 -24.34 -28.12
N LEU A 108 25.29 -23.93 -27.33
CA LEU A 108 26.71 -23.96 -27.75
C LEU A 108 27.41 -25.29 -27.47
N GLU A 109 26.68 -26.28 -26.95
CA GLU A 109 27.22 -27.58 -26.56
C GLU A 109 28.35 -27.51 -25.51
N MET A 110 28.27 -26.50 -24.63
CA MET A 110 29.25 -26.21 -23.58
C MET A 110 28.71 -26.43 -22.16
N ALA A 111 27.44 -26.84 -22.03
CA ALA A 111 26.81 -26.99 -20.72
C ALA A 111 27.39 -28.18 -19.94
N THR A 112 27.57 -27.97 -18.63
CA THR A 112 27.85 -29.09 -17.72
C THR A 112 26.56 -29.84 -17.39
N GLU A 113 26.68 -31.05 -16.81
CA GLU A 113 25.50 -31.81 -16.38
C GLU A 113 24.68 -31.06 -15.32
N ASP A 114 25.34 -30.36 -14.40
CA ASP A 114 24.68 -29.51 -13.40
C ASP A 114 23.90 -28.37 -14.07
N GLU A 115 24.47 -27.73 -15.08
CA GLU A 115 23.79 -26.65 -15.81
C GLU A 115 22.58 -27.18 -16.60
N ILE A 116 22.64 -28.37 -17.19
CA ILE A 116 21.49 -28.99 -17.85
C ILE A 116 20.37 -29.27 -16.85
N THR A 117 20.69 -29.76 -15.66
CA THR A 117 19.75 -30.02 -14.57
C THR A 117 19.11 -28.71 -14.07
N GLN A 118 19.93 -27.69 -13.83
CA GLN A 118 19.47 -26.38 -13.42
C GLN A 118 18.53 -25.76 -14.46
N LEU A 119 18.87 -25.83 -15.73
CA LEU A 119 18.05 -25.33 -16.83
C LEU A 119 16.65 -25.96 -16.81
N ARG A 120 16.59 -27.28 -16.64
CA ARG A 120 15.33 -28.01 -16.55
C ARG A 120 14.50 -27.55 -15.35
N ASN A 121 15.13 -27.43 -14.19
CA ASN A 121 14.45 -27.03 -12.95
C ASN A 121 13.91 -25.60 -13.01
N TRP A 122 14.67 -24.68 -13.58
CA TRP A 122 14.23 -23.30 -13.76
C TRP A 122 13.15 -23.14 -14.82
N LYS A 123 13.19 -23.89 -15.89
CA LYS A 123 12.10 -23.93 -16.89
C LYS A 123 10.82 -24.49 -16.29
N LEU A 124 10.92 -25.54 -15.47
CA LEU A 124 9.77 -26.11 -14.77
C LEU A 124 9.18 -25.10 -13.78
N TYR A 125 10.02 -24.43 -13.00
CA TYR A 125 9.61 -23.38 -12.10
C TYR A 125 8.89 -22.24 -12.84
N ARG A 126 9.47 -21.73 -13.91
CA ARG A 126 8.88 -20.67 -14.73
C ARG A 126 7.52 -21.09 -15.30
N LEU A 127 7.39 -22.30 -15.76
CA LEU A 127 6.12 -22.85 -16.27
C LEU A 127 5.07 -22.94 -15.16
N ASN A 128 5.46 -23.38 -13.97
CA ASN A 128 4.56 -23.46 -12.83
C ASN A 128 4.12 -22.07 -12.36
N VAL A 129 5.00 -21.08 -12.35
CA VAL A 129 4.65 -19.68 -12.08
C VAL A 129 3.66 -19.18 -13.12
N TYR A 130 3.91 -19.42 -14.40
CA TYR A 130 3.01 -19.03 -15.49
C TYR A 130 1.59 -19.60 -15.30
N ARG A 131 1.49 -20.84 -14.82
CA ARG A 131 0.22 -21.54 -14.60
C ARG A 131 -0.44 -21.20 -13.26
N THR A 132 0.21 -20.43 -12.41
CA THR A 132 -0.33 -20.05 -11.09
C THR A 132 -1.56 -19.16 -11.27
N ASP A 133 -2.65 -19.54 -10.62
CA ASP A 133 -3.90 -18.78 -10.60
C ASP A 133 -3.82 -17.67 -9.55
N THR A 134 -4.02 -16.42 -9.95
CA THR A 134 -4.01 -15.24 -9.10
C THR A 134 -5.38 -14.79 -8.61
N SER A 135 -6.46 -15.49 -9.02
CA SER A 135 -7.83 -15.10 -8.71
C SER A 135 -8.17 -15.12 -7.22
N ASN A 136 -7.41 -15.87 -6.41
CA ASN A 136 -7.59 -15.96 -4.97
C ASN A 136 -6.67 -15.03 -4.18
N ALA A 137 -6.03 -14.05 -4.83
CA ALA A 137 -5.16 -13.10 -4.14
C ALA A 137 -5.84 -12.47 -2.91
N PRO A 138 -5.11 -12.27 -1.81
CA PRO A 138 -3.66 -12.46 -1.63
C PRO A 138 -3.23 -13.91 -1.35
N ASP A 139 -4.15 -14.84 -1.21
CA ASP A 139 -3.89 -16.25 -0.88
C ASP A 139 -3.47 -17.02 -2.14
N ILE A 140 -2.18 -16.93 -2.47
CA ILE A 140 -1.61 -17.57 -3.66
C ILE A 140 -0.53 -18.57 -3.23
N ASP A 141 -0.65 -19.79 -3.76
CA ASP A 141 0.35 -20.82 -3.56
C ASP A 141 1.42 -20.72 -4.67
N TRP A 142 2.43 -19.88 -4.37
CA TRP A 142 3.55 -19.69 -5.29
C TRP A 142 4.44 -20.92 -5.35
N PRO A 143 4.88 -21.34 -6.56
CA PRO A 143 5.83 -22.44 -6.71
C PRO A 143 7.13 -22.16 -5.96
N LYS A 144 7.72 -23.22 -5.42
CA LYS A 144 9.01 -23.12 -4.75
C LYS A 144 10.11 -22.86 -5.78
N LYS A 145 10.92 -21.85 -5.52
CA LYS A 145 12.09 -21.51 -6.35
C LYS A 145 13.14 -22.62 -6.29
N PRO A 146 13.79 -23.00 -7.41
CA PRO A 146 14.92 -23.92 -7.40
C PRO A 146 16.09 -23.40 -6.54
N GLU A 147 16.81 -24.32 -5.91
CA GLU A 147 18.02 -24.01 -5.13
C GLU A 147 19.23 -23.80 -6.05
#